data_422ee36006f1f167c39b6d4f3f567781
#
_entry.id   422ee36006f1f167c39b6d4f3f567781
#
_cell.length_a   1.000
_cell.length_b   1.000
_cell.length_c   1.000
_cell.angle_alpha   90.00
_cell.angle_beta   90.00
_cell.angle_gamma   90.00
#
_symmetry.space_group_name_H-M   'P 1'
#
loop_
_entity.id
_entity.type
_entity.pdbx_description
1 polymer ?
#
loop_
_entity_poly.entity_id
_entity_poly.type
_entity_poly.pdbx_seq_one_letter_code
_entity_poly.pdbx_strand_id
1 'polypeptide(L)'
;DLKERFKKKYGYELGVPVNWSAYEDIAAFFSKDVKEIDGVRVYGHMDYGKKDPSLGWRFTDAWLSMAGTADKGLPNGIPVDEWGIRVAEDKCTPVGASVSRGGATNSPAAVYALTKYIEWMKKFSPQQAMGMTFSEAGPVPAQGQIAQQIFWYTAFTADMTKKGLPVVNADGSPKWRMAPSPYGPYWKQGMQNGYQDVGSWTFFKNTDPNRLAGAWLYAQFVTAKSVSLKKSLMGLTFIRESDINTDYLTKNAAKYGGLIEFYRSPARVAWTPTGTNVPDYPKLAQLWWKNVATAVTGEKTPQAAMDNLAEEMDQVMARLQRAGMTNCAPKLNPKSDPAKWLSTEHAPWKKLDNEKPKGETIAYDKLLQAWKEGRVR
;
A
#
# COMPACT_ATOMS: atom_id res chain seq x y z
N ASP A 1 -19.22 -2.96 -26.14
CA ASP A 1 -18.97 -2.23 -24.89
C ASP A 1 -18.02 -2.99 -23.97
N LEU A 2 -17.10 -2.26 -23.32
CA LEU A 2 -16.09 -2.87 -22.45
C LEU A 2 -16.69 -3.60 -21.25
N LYS A 3 -17.79 -3.09 -20.69
CA LYS A 3 -18.47 -3.73 -19.54
C LYS A 3 -19.07 -5.09 -19.93
N GLU A 4 -19.72 -5.16 -21.07
CA GLU A 4 -20.30 -6.42 -21.58
C GLU A 4 -19.20 -7.44 -21.90
N ARG A 5 -18.13 -7.01 -22.55
CA ARG A 5 -16.97 -7.86 -22.86
C ARG A 5 -16.34 -8.43 -21.58
N PHE A 6 -16.15 -7.59 -20.55
CA PHE A 6 -15.61 -8.01 -19.27
C PHE A 6 -16.55 -9.02 -18.59
N LYS A 7 -17.84 -8.68 -18.47
CA LYS A 7 -18.85 -9.55 -17.88
C LYS A 7 -18.93 -10.91 -18.56
N LYS A 8 -18.92 -10.92 -19.91
CA LYS A 8 -18.92 -12.17 -20.68
C LYS A 8 -17.69 -13.06 -20.36
N LYS A 9 -16.53 -12.44 -20.18
CA LYS A 9 -15.29 -13.16 -19.91
C LYS A 9 -15.15 -13.66 -18.48
N TYR A 10 -15.46 -12.81 -17.50
CA TYR A 10 -15.18 -13.09 -16.08
C TYR A 10 -16.41 -13.46 -15.26
N GLY A 11 -17.62 -13.28 -15.79
CA GLY A 11 -18.87 -13.65 -15.15
C GLY A 11 -19.33 -12.73 -14.03
N TYR A 12 -18.79 -11.49 -13.96
CA TYR A 12 -19.24 -10.43 -13.05
C TYR A 12 -19.01 -9.04 -13.68
N GLU A 13 -19.58 -7.99 -13.07
CA GLU A 13 -19.55 -6.65 -13.65
C GLU A 13 -18.18 -6.00 -13.56
N LEU A 14 -17.80 -5.19 -14.56
CA LEU A 14 -16.63 -4.32 -14.48
C LEU A 14 -16.95 -3.15 -13.55
N GLY A 15 -16.18 -3.00 -12.49
CA GLY A 15 -16.35 -1.98 -11.46
C GLY A 15 -15.09 -1.74 -10.66
N VAL A 16 -15.24 -1.10 -9.50
CA VAL A 16 -14.13 -0.95 -8.54
C VAL A 16 -13.81 -2.33 -7.95
N PRO A 17 -12.56 -2.79 -8.01
CA PRO A 17 -12.17 -4.09 -7.45
C PRO A 17 -12.31 -4.08 -5.92
N VAL A 18 -13.09 -5.02 -5.41
CA VAL A 18 -13.27 -5.24 -3.98
C VAL A 18 -12.17 -6.16 -3.45
N ASN A 19 -11.79 -7.17 -4.22
CA ASN A 19 -10.73 -8.12 -3.87
C ASN A 19 -9.59 -8.13 -4.90
N TRP A 20 -8.48 -8.74 -4.52
CA TRP A 20 -7.28 -8.83 -5.37
C TRP A 20 -7.49 -9.66 -6.63
N SER A 21 -8.40 -10.64 -6.61
CA SER A 21 -8.78 -11.39 -7.81
C SER A 21 -9.41 -10.49 -8.86
N ALA A 22 -10.33 -9.62 -8.47
CA ALA A 22 -10.92 -8.65 -9.39
C ALA A 22 -9.90 -7.65 -9.91
N TYR A 23 -8.97 -7.20 -9.06
CA TYR A 23 -7.89 -6.33 -9.49
C TYR A 23 -7.04 -6.98 -10.58
N GLU A 24 -6.64 -8.24 -10.40
CA GLU A 24 -5.87 -9.00 -11.39
C GLU A 24 -6.66 -9.22 -12.69
N ASP A 25 -7.94 -9.57 -12.60
CA ASP A 25 -8.81 -9.77 -13.76
C ASP A 25 -8.96 -8.49 -14.59
N ILE A 26 -9.17 -7.35 -13.92
CA ILE A 26 -9.23 -6.03 -14.57
C ILE A 26 -7.89 -5.67 -15.21
N ALA A 27 -6.77 -5.92 -14.50
CA ALA A 27 -5.43 -5.68 -15.03
C ALA A 27 -5.17 -6.51 -16.32
N ALA A 28 -5.53 -7.79 -16.28
CA ALA A 28 -5.41 -8.67 -17.43
C ALA A 28 -6.31 -8.25 -18.59
N PHE A 29 -7.55 -7.86 -18.29
CA PHE A 29 -8.52 -7.43 -19.30
C PHE A 29 -8.02 -6.21 -20.08
N PHE A 30 -7.60 -5.17 -19.40
CA PHE A 30 -7.12 -3.96 -20.09
C PHE A 30 -5.80 -4.19 -20.82
N SER A 31 -4.86 -4.94 -20.25
CA SER A 31 -3.56 -5.17 -20.86
C SER A 31 -3.59 -6.13 -22.05
N LYS A 32 -4.45 -7.16 -22.02
CA LYS A 32 -4.43 -8.27 -22.98
C LYS A 32 -5.61 -8.28 -23.95
N ASP A 33 -6.80 -7.94 -23.48
CA ASP A 33 -8.03 -8.04 -24.28
C ASP A 33 -8.45 -6.71 -24.90
N VAL A 34 -8.33 -5.60 -24.16
CA VAL A 34 -8.61 -4.25 -24.65
C VAL A 34 -7.44 -3.72 -25.43
N LYS A 35 -6.27 -3.66 -24.81
CA LYS A 35 -4.98 -3.20 -25.33
C LYS A 35 -4.92 -1.75 -25.74
N GLU A 36 -6.00 -1.21 -26.31
CA GLU A 36 -6.06 0.14 -26.86
C GLU A 36 -7.45 0.73 -26.71
N ILE A 37 -7.54 2.01 -26.43
CA ILE A 37 -8.77 2.81 -26.42
C ILE A 37 -8.49 4.10 -27.21
N ASP A 38 -9.30 4.39 -28.24
CA ASP A 38 -9.18 5.57 -29.07
C ASP A 38 -7.76 5.79 -29.66
N GLY A 39 -7.10 4.71 -30.08
CA GLY A 39 -5.74 4.74 -30.62
C GLY A 39 -4.63 4.85 -29.56
N VAL A 40 -4.96 4.83 -28.27
CA VAL A 40 -4.00 4.94 -27.19
C VAL A 40 -3.82 3.59 -26.50
N ARG A 41 -2.58 3.11 -26.39
CA ARG A 41 -2.24 1.90 -25.65
C ARG A 41 -2.65 2.01 -24.20
N VAL A 42 -3.35 1.00 -23.67
CA VAL A 42 -3.79 0.93 -22.28
C VAL A 42 -3.13 -0.25 -21.57
N TYR A 43 -2.68 0.00 -20.35
CA TYR A 43 -2.14 -0.98 -19.42
C TYR A 43 -3.08 -1.12 -18.23
N GLY A 44 -3.26 -2.34 -17.77
CA GLY A 44 -4.19 -2.64 -16.70
C GLY A 44 -3.66 -2.34 -15.29
N HIS A 45 -2.35 -2.13 -15.16
CA HIS A 45 -1.67 -1.89 -13.89
C HIS A 45 -0.49 -0.94 -14.08
N MET A 46 -0.14 -0.21 -13.03
CA MET A 46 1.08 0.58 -12.96
C MET A 46 1.69 0.45 -11.56
N ASP A 47 3.00 0.23 -11.55
CA ASP A 47 3.82 0.23 -10.35
C ASP A 47 5.26 0.61 -10.70
N TYR A 48 6.23 0.42 -9.78
CA TYR A 48 7.63 0.71 -10.02
C TYR A 48 8.54 -0.36 -9.40
N GLY A 49 9.72 -0.57 -9.99
CA GLY A 49 10.60 -1.67 -9.61
C GLY A 49 12.08 -1.33 -9.48
N LYS A 50 12.47 -0.06 -9.66
CA LYS A 50 13.87 0.36 -9.58
C LYS A 50 14.45 0.06 -8.20
N LYS A 51 15.69 -0.40 -8.16
CA LYS A 51 16.48 -0.60 -6.94
C LYS A 51 16.75 0.75 -6.27
N ASP A 52 15.81 1.22 -5.46
CA ASP A 52 15.76 2.53 -4.85
C ASP A 52 15.09 2.43 -3.47
N PRO A 53 15.41 3.29 -2.49
CA PRO A 53 14.77 3.25 -1.17
C PRO A 53 13.24 3.22 -1.18
N SER A 54 12.60 3.85 -2.15
CA SER A 54 11.14 3.86 -2.27
C SER A 54 10.54 2.47 -2.52
N LEU A 55 11.29 1.54 -3.09
CA LEU A 55 10.83 0.17 -3.34
C LEU A 55 10.52 -0.58 -2.02
N GLY A 56 11.25 -0.28 -0.94
CA GLY A 56 10.97 -0.84 0.38
C GLY A 56 9.60 -0.45 0.88
N TRP A 57 9.25 0.83 0.82
CA TRP A 57 7.92 1.31 1.21
C TRP A 57 6.82 0.71 0.34
N ARG A 58 7.15 0.46 -0.91
CA ARG A 58 6.16 0.01 -1.89
C ARG A 58 5.68 -1.39 -1.63
N PHE A 59 6.57 -2.27 -1.23
CA PHE A 59 6.25 -3.70 -1.07
C PHE A 59 5.78 -4.06 0.35
N THR A 60 5.83 -3.16 1.30
CA THR A 60 5.23 -3.36 2.64
C THR A 60 3.71 -3.12 2.61
N ASP A 61 3.06 -3.27 3.73
CA ASP A 61 1.64 -2.92 3.95
C ASP A 61 0.68 -3.56 2.93
N ALA A 62 0.17 -2.76 1.98
CA ALA A 62 -0.89 -3.17 1.07
C ALA A 62 -0.55 -4.45 0.27
N TRP A 63 0.69 -4.58 -0.22
CA TRP A 63 1.08 -5.77 -0.98
C TRP A 63 1.26 -7.00 -0.10
N LEU A 64 1.86 -6.86 1.07
CA LEU A 64 1.98 -7.96 2.02
C LEU A 64 0.61 -8.43 2.52
N SER A 65 -0.35 -7.52 2.67
CA SER A 65 -1.71 -7.88 3.09
C SER A 65 -2.48 -8.69 2.04
N MET A 66 -2.03 -8.71 0.79
CA MET A 66 -2.67 -9.47 -0.31
C MET A 66 -2.94 -10.93 0.06
N ALA A 67 -2.07 -11.55 0.83
CA ALA A 67 -2.21 -12.93 1.30
C ALA A 67 -2.19 -13.03 2.84
N GLY A 68 -2.34 -11.91 3.54
CA GLY A 68 -2.49 -11.85 4.99
C GLY A 68 -1.20 -11.79 5.79
N THR A 69 -0.05 -11.57 5.17
CA THR A 69 1.24 -11.57 5.87
C THR A 69 1.31 -10.50 6.96
N ALA A 70 0.86 -9.29 6.64
CA ALA A 70 0.98 -8.12 7.50
C ALA A 70 -0.36 -7.67 8.10
N ASP A 71 -1.34 -8.54 8.14
CA ASP A 71 -2.63 -8.23 8.78
C ASP A 71 -2.51 -8.40 10.29
N LYS A 72 -2.66 -7.32 11.01
CA LYS A 72 -2.58 -7.25 12.46
C LYS A 72 -3.52 -8.19 13.20
N GLY A 73 -3.06 -9.41 13.44
CA GLY A 73 -3.75 -10.38 14.26
C GLY A 73 -5.08 -10.88 13.69
N LEU A 74 -5.61 -10.27 12.63
CA LEU A 74 -6.87 -10.65 12.03
C LEU A 74 -6.76 -10.72 10.51
N PRO A 75 -7.30 -11.75 9.91
CA PRO A 75 -7.91 -12.95 10.53
C PRO A 75 -6.89 -13.99 10.94
N ASN A 76 -5.60 -13.74 10.69
CA ASN A 76 -4.51 -14.71 10.83
C ASN A 76 -4.27 -15.14 12.29
N GLY A 77 -4.74 -14.38 13.28
CA GLY A 77 -4.55 -14.68 14.70
C GLY A 77 -3.10 -14.56 15.20
N ILE A 78 -2.14 -14.34 14.30
CA ILE A 78 -0.73 -14.17 14.62
C ILE A 78 -0.45 -12.69 14.83
N PRO A 79 0.06 -12.27 15.99
CA PRO A 79 0.41 -10.89 16.24
C PRO A 79 1.71 -10.53 15.51
N VAL A 80 1.60 -10.13 14.24
CA VAL A 80 2.69 -9.58 13.44
C VAL A 80 2.44 -8.10 13.18
N ASP A 81 3.53 -7.36 12.97
CA ASP A 81 3.46 -5.99 12.46
C ASP A 81 3.30 -5.97 10.93
N GLU A 82 3.20 -4.79 10.34
CA GLU A 82 2.99 -4.60 8.89
C GLU A 82 4.17 -5.10 8.04
N TRP A 83 5.29 -5.44 8.65
CA TRP A 83 6.46 -5.99 7.98
C TRP A 83 6.59 -7.51 8.17
N GLY A 84 5.61 -8.12 8.81
CA GLY A 84 5.61 -9.55 9.11
C GLY A 84 6.48 -9.94 10.30
N ILE A 85 6.93 -8.97 11.11
CA ILE A 85 7.69 -9.25 12.32
C ILE A 85 6.71 -9.66 13.43
N ARG A 86 6.91 -10.85 13.99
CA ARG A 86 6.10 -11.31 15.10
C ARG A 86 6.36 -10.46 16.34
N VAL A 87 5.27 -10.11 17.02
CA VAL A 87 5.26 -9.40 18.29
C VAL A 87 4.79 -10.35 19.39
N ALA A 88 5.36 -10.26 20.58
CA ALA A 88 4.91 -11.02 21.73
C ALA A 88 3.51 -10.62 22.21
N GLU A 89 2.96 -11.32 23.18
CA GLU A 89 1.62 -11.05 23.73
C GLU A 89 1.49 -9.64 24.33
N ASP A 90 2.60 -9.05 24.78
CA ASP A 90 2.67 -7.66 25.24
C ASP A 90 2.41 -6.61 24.14
N LYS A 91 2.26 -7.06 22.89
CA LYS A 91 2.05 -6.22 21.68
C LYS A 91 3.15 -5.19 21.43
N CYS A 92 4.31 -5.38 22.02
CA CYS A 92 5.43 -4.45 21.98
C CYS A 92 6.73 -5.12 21.55
N THR A 93 7.09 -6.24 22.16
CA THR A 93 8.37 -6.91 21.99
C THR A 93 8.47 -7.69 20.69
N PRO A 94 9.33 -7.31 19.71
CA PRO A 94 9.59 -8.11 18.53
C PRO A 94 10.29 -9.42 18.88
N VAL A 95 9.83 -10.54 18.33
CA VAL A 95 10.36 -11.87 18.66
C VAL A 95 10.89 -12.66 17.45
N GLY A 96 10.72 -12.15 16.24
CA GLY A 96 11.29 -12.74 15.03
C GLY A 96 10.63 -12.28 13.75
N ALA A 97 11.41 -12.14 12.69
CA ALA A 97 10.93 -11.84 11.33
C ALA A 97 10.75 -13.14 10.52
N SER A 98 11.69 -14.08 10.64
CA SER A 98 11.65 -15.34 9.91
C SER A 98 10.57 -16.28 10.44
N VAL A 99 10.02 -17.10 9.53
CA VAL A 99 9.06 -18.15 9.91
C VAL A 99 9.67 -19.11 10.93
N SER A 100 10.95 -19.41 10.85
CA SER A 100 11.64 -20.27 11.84
C SER A 100 11.60 -19.71 13.26
N ARG A 101 11.32 -18.40 13.42
CA ARG A 101 11.10 -17.74 14.72
C ARG A 101 9.65 -17.34 14.97
N GLY A 102 8.74 -17.76 14.10
CA GLY A 102 7.31 -17.48 14.19
C GLY A 102 6.87 -16.19 13.55
N GLY A 103 7.76 -15.48 12.84
CA GLY A 103 7.41 -14.34 12.00
C GLY A 103 6.74 -14.75 10.68
N ALA A 104 6.46 -13.77 9.84
CA ALA A 104 5.77 -13.96 8.57
C ALA A 104 6.50 -13.32 7.37
N THR A 105 7.64 -12.66 7.57
CA THR A 105 8.35 -11.92 6.51
C THR A 105 8.72 -12.80 5.32
N ASN A 106 9.13 -14.05 5.54
CA ASN A 106 9.40 -15.03 4.48
C ASN A 106 8.36 -16.16 4.42
N SER A 107 7.15 -15.90 4.89
CA SER A 107 6.05 -16.86 4.81
C SER A 107 5.64 -17.12 3.36
N PRO A 108 4.97 -18.24 3.07
CA PRO A 108 4.40 -18.49 1.75
C PRO A 108 3.51 -17.35 1.25
N ALA A 109 2.79 -16.67 2.15
CA ALA A 109 1.97 -15.51 1.83
C ALA A 109 2.81 -14.30 1.34
N ALA A 110 3.91 -13.99 2.01
CA ALA A 110 4.81 -12.90 1.62
C ALA A 110 5.50 -13.20 0.27
N VAL A 111 5.96 -14.43 0.08
CA VAL A 111 6.55 -14.88 -1.19
C VAL A 111 5.54 -14.82 -2.33
N TYR A 112 4.29 -15.20 -2.08
CA TYR A 112 3.22 -15.07 -3.06
C TYR A 112 2.96 -13.62 -3.44
N ALA A 113 2.87 -12.71 -2.46
CA ALA A 113 2.67 -11.30 -2.71
C ALA A 113 3.81 -10.70 -3.56
N LEU A 114 5.07 -11.01 -3.27
CA LEU A 114 6.21 -10.57 -4.07
C LEU A 114 6.18 -11.15 -5.48
N THR A 115 5.81 -12.42 -5.63
CA THR A 115 5.66 -13.07 -6.93
C THR A 115 4.61 -12.35 -7.77
N LYS A 116 3.42 -12.04 -7.19
CA LYS A 116 2.35 -11.31 -7.87
C LYS A 116 2.74 -9.87 -8.21
N TYR A 117 3.44 -9.18 -7.32
CA TYR A 117 3.97 -7.84 -7.56
C TYR A 117 4.84 -7.79 -8.83
N ILE A 118 5.80 -8.71 -8.93
CA ILE A 118 6.71 -8.81 -10.07
C ILE A 118 5.96 -9.26 -11.34
N GLU A 119 5.10 -10.24 -11.20
CA GLU A 119 4.33 -10.80 -12.31
C GLU A 119 3.42 -9.73 -12.94
N TRP A 120 2.71 -8.96 -12.14
CA TRP A 120 1.79 -7.94 -12.65
C TRP A 120 2.52 -6.77 -13.29
N MET A 121 3.66 -6.35 -12.74
CA MET A 121 4.51 -5.36 -13.42
C MET A 121 4.96 -5.85 -14.81
N LYS A 122 5.41 -7.10 -14.91
CA LYS A 122 5.85 -7.68 -16.20
C LYS A 122 4.73 -7.86 -17.21
N LYS A 123 3.53 -8.23 -16.75
CA LYS A 123 2.41 -8.62 -17.63
C LYS A 123 1.45 -7.49 -17.96
N PHE A 124 1.28 -6.53 -17.06
CA PHE A 124 0.18 -5.58 -17.10
C PHE A 124 0.59 -4.11 -17.05
N SER A 125 1.88 -3.81 -16.82
CA SER A 125 2.41 -2.45 -16.75
C SER A 125 3.19 -2.07 -18.01
N PRO A 126 3.43 -0.77 -18.25
CA PRO A 126 4.43 -0.33 -19.23
C PRO A 126 5.80 -0.95 -18.93
N GLN A 127 6.53 -1.31 -19.96
CA GLN A 127 7.83 -2.01 -19.81
C GLN A 127 8.83 -1.22 -18.96
N GLN A 128 8.83 0.10 -19.07
CA GLN A 128 9.69 0.99 -18.29
C GLN A 128 9.41 1.01 -16.78
N ALA A 129 8.24 0.54 -16.34
CA ALA A 129 7.83 0.54 -14.93
C ALA A 129 8.84 -0.18 -14.02
N MET A 130 9.46 -1.27 -14.50
CA MET A 130 10.49 -2.01 -13.78
C MET A 130 11.75 -1.18 -13.44
N GLY A 131 12.03 -0.12 -14.21
CA GLY A 131 13.17 0.79 -14.02
C GLY A 131 12.81 2.13 -13.39
N MET A 132 11.56 2.35 -12.99
CA MET A 132 11.08 3.61 -12.41
C MET A 132 11.18 3.61 -10.88
N THR A 133 11.36 4.81 -10.34
CA THR A 133 11.19 5.14 -8.92
C THR A 133 9.75 5.58 -8.64
N PHE A 134 9.44 5.82 -7.36
CA PHE A 134 8.18 6.43 -6.92
C PHE A 134 7.83 7.71 -7.69
N SER A 135 8.79 8.65 -7.79
CA SER A 135 8.56 9.96 -8.41
C SER A 135 8.38 9.88 -9.93
N GLU A 136 8.96 8.87 -10.57
CA GLU A 136 8.82 8.63 -12.01
C GLU A 136 7.51 7.93 -12.35
N ALA A 137 7.08 6.98 -11.52
CA ALA A 137 5.88 6.18 -11.74
C ALA A 137 4.57 6.92 -11.40
N GLY A 138 4.59 7.78 -10.38
CA GLY A 138 3.40 8.46 -9.87
C GLY A 138 2.63 9.29 -10.89
N PRO A 139 3.30 10.11 -11.74
CA PRO A 139 2.62 10.91 -12.78
C PRO A 139 2.10 10.11 -13.99
N VAL A 140 2.54 8.87 -14.19
CA VAL A 140 2.20 8.08 -15.40
C VAL A 140 0.69 7.93 -15.61
N PRO A 141 -0.16 7.68 -14.61
CA PRO A 141 -1.60 7.58 -14.80
C PRO A 141 -2.25 8.84 -15.40
N ALA A 142 -1.68 10.03 -15.17
CA ALA A 142 -2.18 11.29 -15.72
C ALA A 142 -2.15 11.32 -17.26
N GLN A 143 -1.34 10.47 -17.90
CA GLN A 143 -1.24 10.34 -19.34
C GLN A 143 -2.39 9.52 -19.98
N GLY A 144 -3.31 8.97 -19.17
CA GLY A 144 -4.50 8.26 -19.67
C GLY A 144 -4.27 6.83 -20.12
N GLN A 145 -3.08 6.27 -19.90
CA GLN A 145 -2.72 4.92 -20.36
C GLN A 145 -2.92 3.83 -19.32
N ILE A 146 -3.28 4.19 -18.09
CA ILE A 146 -3.35 3.26 -16.96
C ILE A 146 -4.79 3.09 -16.50
N ALA A 147 -5.29 1.84 -16.53
CA ALA A 147 -6.65 1.54 -16.10
C ALA A 147 -6.82 1.54 -14.58
N GLN A 148 -5.82 1.07 -13.83
CA GLN A 148 -5.82 1.08 -12.37
C GLN A 148 -4.39 1.08 -11.81
N GLN A 149 -4.26 1.64 -10.61
CA GLN A 149 -3.00 1.70 -9.87
C GLN A 149 -3.29 1.64 -8.37
N ILE A 150 -2.50 0.88 -7.63
CA ILE A 150 -2.46 0.98 -6.17
C ILE A 150 -1.31 1.91 -5.83
N PHE A 151 -1.62 3.05 -5.22
CA PHE A 151 -0.63 4.09 -4.97
C PHE A 151 -1.06 5.01 -3.83
N TRP A 152 -0.20 5.94 -3.43
CA TRP A 152 -0.55 6.96 -2.43
C TRP A 152 -1.53 7.95 -3.04
N TYR A 153 -2.78 7.89 -2.59
CA TYR A 153 -3.91 8.61 -3.18
C TYR A 153 -3.79 10.14 -3.12
N THR A 154 -2.86 10.69 -2.34
CA THR A 154 -2.66 12.14 -2.26
C THR A 154 -1.48 12.64 -3.06
N ALA A 155 -0.48 11.81 -3.32
CA ALA A 155 0.81 12.25 -3.84
C ALA A 155 0.74 12.90 -5.24
N PHE A 156 -0.15 12.43 -6.10
CA PHE A 156 -0.23 12.89 -7.50
C PHE A 156 -1.62 13.36 -7.91
N THR A 157 -2.55 13.50 -6.96
CA THR A 157 -3.93 13.90 -7.26
C THR A 157 -3.99 15.29 -7.90
N ALA A 158 -3.18 16.24 -7.44
CA ALA A 158 -3.15 17.57 -8.00
C ALA A 158 -2.69 17.58 -9.47
N ASP A 159 -1.75 16.70 -9.83
CA ASP A 159 -1.31 16.56 -11.23
C ASP A 159 -2.42 15.98 -12.10
N MET A 160 -3.23 15.08 -11.55
CA MET A 160 -4.34 14.45 -12.27
C MET A 160 -5.60 15.33 -12.41
N THR A 161 -5.64 16.51 -11.83
CA THR A 161 -6.78 17.46 -11.92
C THR A 161 -6.54 18.61 -12.90
N LYS A 162 -5.36 18.70 -13.49
CA LYS A 162 -5.00 19.79 -14.41
C LYS A 162 -5.80 19.70 -15.72
N LYS A 163 -6.37 20.83 -16.15
CA LYS A 163 -7.07 20.91 -17.43
C LYS A 163 -6.14 20.57 -18.60
N GLY A 164 -6.69 19.91 -19.61
CA GLY A 164 -5.96 19.52 -20.82
C GLY A 164 -5.26 18.15 -20.72
N LEU A 165 -5.28 17.51 -19.55
CA LEU A 165 -4.79 16.15 -19.43
C LEU A 165 -5.80 15.13 -20.01
N PRO A 166 -5.33 14.02 -20.60
CA PRO A 166 -6.20 12.97 -21.13
C PRO A 166 -7.19 12.39 -20.10
N VAL A 167 -6.84 12.46 -18.81
CA VAL A 167 -7.63 11.94 -17.66
C VAL A 167 -8.63 12.96 -17.10
N VAL A 168 -8.76 14.13 -17.73
CA VAL A 168 -9.68 15.21 -17.33
C VAL A 168 -10.61 15.54 -18.48
N ASN A 169 -11.91 15.55 -18.23
CA ASN A 169 -12.92 15.94 -19.20
C ASN A 169 -12.91 17.46 -19.47
N ALA A 170 -13.54 17.89 -20.54
CA ALA A 170 -13.61 19.32 -20.92
C ALA A 170 -14.27 20.19 -19.82
N ASP A 171 -15.23 19.64 -19.08
CA ASP A 171 -15.89 20.29 -17.94
C ASP A 171 -15.03 20.33 -16.66
N GLY A 172 -13.84 19.74 -16.70
CA GLY A 172 -12.92 19.64 -15.56
C GLY A 172 -13.18 18.48 -14.61
N SER A 173 -14.16 17.61 -14.91
CA SER A 173 -14.38 16.39 -14.14
C SER A 173 -13.32 15.34 -14.47
N PRO A 174 -12.89 14.52 -13.48
CA PRO A 174 -11.88 13.49 -13.72
C PRO A 174 -12.50 12.24 -14.36
N LYS A 175 -11.76 11.63 -15.28
CA LYS A 175 -12.05 10.28 -15.79
C LYS A 175 -11.62 9.18 -14.80
N TRP A 176 -10.68 9.48 -13.92
CA TRP A 176 -10.21 8.58 -12.86
C TRP A 176 -11.12 8.61 -11.63
N ARG A 177 -11.02 7.59 -10.83
CA ARG A 177 -11.77 7.44 -9.58
C ARG A 177 -10.83 6.95 -8.47
N MET A 178 -11.04 7.48 -7.28
CA MET A 178 -10.38 7.03 -6.07
C MET A 178 -11.19 5.90 -5.43
N ALA A 179 -10.51 4.87 -4.96
CA ALA A 179 -11.11 3.75 -4.25
C ALA A 179 -10.16 3.21 -3.19
N PRO A 180 -10.66 2.54 -2.14
CA PRO A 180 -9.80 1.80 -1.22
C PRO A 180 -9.05 0.68 -1.94
N SER A 181 -7.87 0.30 -1.43
CA SER A 181 -7.18 -0.89 -1.90
C SER A 181 -8.09 -2.13 -1.79
N PRO A 182 -7.93 -3.12 -2.68
CA PRO A 182 -8.61 -4.39 -2.52
C PRO A 182 -8.23 -5.04 -1.19
N TYR A 183 -9.09 -5.86 -0.63
CA TYR A 183 -8.73 -6.72 0.49
C TYR A 183 -8.53 -8.16 0.03
N GLY A 184 -7.88 -8.96 0.89
CA GLY A 184 -7.46 -10.30 0.51
C GLY A 184 -8.61 -11.22 0.13
N PRO A 185 -8.45 -11.99 -0.94
CA PRO A 185 -9.47 -12.91 -1.42
C PRO A 185 -9.66 -14.14 -0.54
N TYR A 186 -8.68 -14.47 0.29
CA TYR A 186 -8.65 -15.72 1.08
C TYR A 186 -9.32 -15.59 2.44
N TRP A 187 -9.60 -14.37 2.87
CA TRP A 187 -10.18 -14.05 4.17
C TRP A 187 -11.34 -13.08 4.01
N LYS A 188 -12.38 -13.24 4.82
CA LYS A 188 -13.56 -12.36 4.78
C LYS A 188 -13.30 -11.01 5.48
N GLN A 189 -12.35 -10.96 6.39
CA GLN A 189 -11.97 -9.78 7.16
C GLN A 189 -10.45 -9.64 7.18
N GLY A 190 -9.96 -8.45 7.46
CA GLY A 190 -8.53 -8.16 7.43
C GLY A 190 -8.01 -7.99 6.00
N MET A 191 -6.71 -8.12 5.81
CA MET A 191 -6.02 -8.01 4.53
C MET A 191 -6.31 -6.70 3.78
N GLN A 192 -6.53 -5.62 4.51
CA GLN A 192 -6.94 -4.34 3.96
C GLN A 192 -6.01 -3.20 4.39
N ASN A 193 -4.74 -3.52 4.61
CA ASN A 193 -3.74 -2.51 4.92
C ASN A 193 -3.45 -1.66 3.68
N GLY A 194 -3.30 -0.38 3.90
CA GLY A 194 -2.74 0.55 2.94
C GLY A 194 -1.57 1.27 3.59
N TYR A 195 -0.60 1.70 2.83
CA TYR A 195 0.50 2.49 3.36
C TYR A 195 -0.01 3.86 3.82
N GLN A 196 0.31 4.25 5.03
CA GLN A 196 0.10 5.59 5.53
C GLN A 196 1.40 6.13 6.11
N ASP A 197 1.87 7.23 5.54
CA ASP A 197 2.98 7.98 6.07
C ASP A 197 2.47 8.97 7.13
N VAL A 198 2.96 8.84 8.36
CA VAL A 198 2.66 9.74 9.46
C VAL A 198 3.90 10.59 9.73
N GLY A 199 4.08 11.60 8.90
CA GLY A 199 5.16 12.55 9.07
C GLY A 199 5.01 13.37 10.35
N SER A 200 6.03 13.39 11.20
CA SER A 200 6.07 14.14 12.44
C SER A 200 7.27 15.07 12.50
N TRP A 201 7.06 16.26 13.04
CA TRP A 201 8.15 17.17 13.37
C TRP A 201 8.78 16.73 14.68
N THR A 202 10.09 16.53 14.68
CA THR A 202 10.87 16.22 15.88
C THR A 202 11.97 17.25 16.06
N PHE A 203 12.29 17.55 17.30
CA PHE A 203 13.32 18.53 17.66
C PHE A 203 14.38 17.87 18.53
N PHE A 204 15.64 18.09 18.21
CA PHE A 204 16.72 17.55 19.01
C PHE A 204 16.82 18.27 20.36
N LYS A 205 16.96 17.51 21.43
CA LYS A 205 17.04 18.04 22.80
C LYS A 205 18.16 19.07 22.99
N ASN A 206 19.26 18.93 22.28
CA ASN A 206 20.44 19.77 22.39
C ASN A 206 20.48 20.91 21.34
N THR A 207 19.36 21.20 20.68
CA THR A 207 19.26 22.36 19.78
C THR A 207 19.35 23.66 20.57
N ASP A 208 20.10 24.63 20.04
CA ASP A 208 20.14 25.99 20.61
C ASP A 208 18.71 26.56 20.79
N PRO A 209 18.38 27.18 21.93
CA PRO A 209 17.02 27.62 22.24
C PRO A 209 16.40 28.56 21.19
N ASN A 210 17.18 29.47 20.60
CA ASN A 210 16.67 30.40 19.58
C ASN A 210 16.36 29.66 18.28
N ARG A 211 17.22 28.71 17.88
CA ARG A 211 16.98 27.84 16.72
C ARG A 211 15.78 26.92 16.96
N LEU A 212 15.63 26.39 18.16
CA LEU A 212 14.48 25.58 18.54
C LEU A 212 13.19 26.37 18.44
N ALA A 213 13.17 27.60 18.95
CA ALA A 213 12.01 28.49 18.84
C ALA A 213 11.64 28.78 17.38
N GLY A 214 12.64 29.09 16.54
CA GLY A 214 12.43 29.29 15.10
C GLY A 214 11.87 28.03 14.40
N ALA A 215 12.44 26.87 14.69
CA ALA A 215 11.96 25.60 14.13
C ALA A 215 10.52 25.27 14.57
N TRP A 216 10.19 25.55 15.82
CA TRP A 216 8.84 25.38 16.35
C TRP A 216 7.84 26.32 15.66
N LEU A 217 8.18 27.61 15.52
CA LEU A 217 7.34 28.57 14.80
C LEU A 217 7.13 28.17 13.34
N TYR A 218 8.17 27.66 12.67
CA TYR A 218 8.05 27.15 11.32
C TYR A 218 7.10 25.94 11.25
N ALA A 219 7.25 24.97 12.15
CA ALA A 219 6.36 23.81 12.21
C ALA A 219 4.90 24.22 12.45
N GLN A 220 4.66 25.17 13.36
CA GLN A 220 3.32 25.75 13.59
C GLN A 220 2.78 26.45 12.34
N PHE A 221 3.60 27.25 11.67
CA PHE A 221 3.20 27.94 10.44
C PHE A 221 2.77 26.95 9.35
N VAL A 222 3.62 25.95 9.02
CA VAL A 222 3.33 25.01 7.93
C VAL A 222 2.14 24.09 8.23
N THR A 223 1.76 23.93 9.48
CA THR A 223 0.60 23.14 9.92
C THR A 223 -0.61 24.00 10.29
N ALA A 224 -0.52 25.32 10.25
CA ALA A 224 -1.62 26.22 10.60
C ALA A 224 -2.81 26.07 9.63
N LYS A 225 -4.05 26.26 10.12
CA LYS A 225 -5.27 26.22 9.29
C LYS A 225 -5.23 27.18 8.10
N SER A 226 -4.62 28.35 8.28
CA SER A 226 -4.46 29.36 7.22
C SER A 226 -3.53 28.94 6.09
N VAL A 227 -2.67 27.97 6.32
CA VAL A 227 -1.64 27.50 5.37
C VAL A 227 -1.93 26.08 4.84
N SER A 228 -2.41 25.18 5.71
CA SER A 228 -2.54 23.76 5.39
C SER A 228 -3.48 23.49 4.21
N LEU A 229 -4.64 24.14 4.14
CA LEU A 229 -5.54 23.99 2.99
C LEU A 229 -4.89 24.42 1.68
N LYS A 230 -4.20 25.55 1.65
CA LYS A 230 -3.51 26.03 0.43
C LYS A 230 -2.45 25.04 -0.04
N LYS A 231 -1.66 24.48 0.89
CA LYS A 231 -0.67 23.45 0.60
C LYS A 231 -1.33 22.18 0.01
N SER A 232 -2.43 21.75 0.60
CA SER A 232 -3.16 20.55 0.13
C SER A 232 -3.76 20.74 -1.27
N LEU A 233 -4.25 21.94 -1.58
CA LEU A 233 -4.74 22.28 -2.92
C LEU A 233 -3.63 22.32 -3.99
N MET A 234 -2.36 22.47 -3.58
CA MET A 234 -1.20 22.39 -4.45
C MET A 234 -0.66 20.95 -4.61
N GLY A 235 -1.30 19.95 -4.03
CA GLY A 235 -0.96 18.53 -4.21
C GLY A 235 -0.33 17.87 -2.98
N LEU A 236 -0.36 18.52 -1.83
CA LEU A 236 0.09 17.89 -0.59
C LEU A 236 -1.07 17.20 0.13
N THR A 237 -0.75 16.24 1.00
CA THR A 237 -1.73 15.51 1.81
C THR A 237 -2.55 16.45 2.69
N PHE A 238 -3.86 16.22 2.76
CA PHE A 238 -4.73 16.88 3.74
C PHE A 238 -4.39 16.40 5.15
N ILE A 239 -3.91 17.31 5.99
CA ILE A 239 -3.47 17.00 7.36
C ILE A 239 -4.46 17.42 8.44
N ARG A 240 -5.55 18.07 8.05
CA ARG A 240 -6.57 18.58 8.98
C ARG A 240 -7.97 18.25 8.53
N GLU A 241 -8.78 17.79 9.45
CA GLU A 241 -10.21 17.59 9.24
C GLU A 241 -10.92 18.92 8.84
N SER A 242 -10.50 20.03 9.44
CA SER A 242 -11.02 21.37 9.10
C SER A 242 -10.79 21.75 7.63
N ASP A 243 -9.73 21.27 7.00
CA ASP A 243 -9.47 21.52 5.56
C ASP A 243 -10.42 20.73 4.69
N ILE A 244 -10.59 19.44 5.01
CA ILE A 244 -11.45 18.51 4.28
C ILE A 244 -12.93 18.95 4.32
N ASN A 245 -13.36 19.57 5.42
CA ASN A 245 -14.75 19.99 5.66
C ASN A 245 -15.04 21.44 5.21
N THR A 246 -14.14 22.07 4.45
CA THR A 246 -14.38 23.42 3.94
C THR A 246 -15.48 23.45 2.86
N ASP A 247 -16.19 24.57 2.78
CA ASP A 247 -17.15 24.84 1.70
C ASP A 247 -16.48 24.77 0.32
N TYR A 248 -15.23 25.20 0.21
CA TYR A 248 -14.47 25.12 -1.02
C TYR A 248 -14.36 23.68 -1.52
N LEU A 249 -13.93 22.73 -0.68
CA LEU A 249 -13.81 21.33 -1.07
C LEU A 249 -15.18 20.69 -1.30
N THR A 250 -16.21 21.07 -0.54
CA THR A 250 -17.58 20.60 -0.75
C THR A 250 -18.09 20.99 -2.13
N LYS A 251 -17.92 22.24 -2.52
CA LYS A 251 -18.34 22.75 -3.83
C LYS A 251 -17.54 22.19 -5.01
N ASN A 252 -16.30 21.77 -4.77
CA ASN A 252 -15.39 21.24 -5.80
C ASN A 252 -15.18 19.73 -5.72
N ALA A 253 -15.86 19.00 -4.84
CA ALA A 253 -15.63 17.58 -4.60
C ALA A 253 -15.66 16.73 -5.90
N ALA A 254 -16.55 17.05 -6.83
CA ALA A 254 -16.66 16.36 -8.11
C ALA A 254 -15.35 16.37 -8.94
N LYS A 255 -14.45 17.34 -8.73
CA LYS A 255 -13.16 17.45 -9.43
C LYS A 255 -12.09 16.50 -8.85
N TYR A 256 -12.34 15.89 -7.71
CA TYR A 256 -11.37 15.08 -6.97
C TYR A 256 -11.66 13.58 -7.02
N GLY A 257 -12.50 13.12 -7.96
CA GLY A 257 -12.70 11.69 -8.24
C GLY A 257 -13.09 10.83 -7.05
N GLY A 258 -13.79 11.37 -6.05
CA GLY A 258 -14.20 10.68 -4.82
C GLY A 258 -13.22 10.84 -3.65
N LEU A 259 -12.11 11.54 -3.83
CA LEU A 259 -11.12 11.74 -2.77
C LEU A 259 -11.71 12.44 -1.54
N ILE A 260 -12.53 13.45 -1.73
CA ILE A 260 -13.13 14.21 -0.63
C ILE A 260 -14.13 13.36 0.15
N GLU A 261 -14.96 12.62 -0.56
CA GLU A 261 -15.91 11.68 0.04
C GLU A 261 -15.20 10.58 0.80
N PHE A 262 -14.09 10.04 0.27
CA PHE A 262 -13.26 9.06 0.96
C PHE A 262 -12.70 9.61 2.28
N TYR A 263 -12.12 10.82 2.26
CA TYR A 263 -11.58 11.46 3.45
C TYR A 263 -12.63 11.65 4.56
N ARG A 264 -13.89 11.93 4.17
CA ARG A 264 -15.01 12.13 5.10
C ARG A 264 -15.65 10.84 5.56
N SER A 265 -15.29 9.70 4.95
CA SER A 265 -15.90 8.41 5.23
C SER A 265 -15.08 7.58 6.24
N PRO A 266 -15.67 6.59 6.91
CA PRO A 266 -14.94 5.65 7.76
C PRO A 266 -13.98 4.74 6.97
N ALA A 267 -14.11 4.66 5.64
CA ALA A 267 -13.21 3.87 4.80
C ALA A 267 -11.75 4.30 4.94
N ARG A 268 -11.49 5.59 5.14
CA ARG A 268 -10.13 6.11 5.37
C ARG A 268 -9.44 5.44 6.56
N VAL A 269 -10.16 5.21 7.64
CA VAL A 269 -9.60 4.60 8.87
C VAL A 269 -9.45 3.09 8.73
N ALA A 270 -10.31 2.44 7.94
CA ALA A 270 -10.28 1.00 7.73
C ALA A 270 -9.01 0.51 7.00
N TRP A 271 -8.32 1.40 6.26
CA TRP A 271 -7.07 1.10 5.56
C TRP A 271 -5.87 1.86 6.14
N THR A 272 -5.77 1.91 7.45
CA THR A 272 -4.69 2.63 8.13
C THR A 272 -3.67 1.65 8.72
N PRO A 273 -2.45 1.57 8.20
CA PRO A 273 -1.37 0.78 8.75
C PRO A 273 -0.73 1.48 9.95
N THR A 274 0.17 0.81 10.62
CA THR A 274 0.85 1.33 11.79
C THR A 274 2.38 1.28 11.74
N GLY A 275 2.98 0.50 10.84
CA GLY A 275 4.42 0.35 10.71
C GLY A 275 5.02 -0.74 11.62
N THR A 276 6.34 -0.76 11.72
CA THR A 276 7.07 -1.77 12.51
C THR A 276 7.31 -1.32 13.95
N ASN A 277 7.35 -2.31 14.86
CA ASN A 277 7.72 -2.10 16.26
C ASN A 277 9.24 -2.13 16.51
N VAL A 278 10.05 -2.41 15.50
CA VAL A 278 11.52 -2.45 15.64
C VAL A 278 12.11 -1.05 15.59
N PRO A 279 12.94 -0.66 16.58
CA PRO A 279 13.45 0.71 16.69
C PRO A 279 14.41 1.15 15.58
N ASP A 280 15.05 0.23 14.87
CA ASP A 280 16.03 0.56 13.80
C ASP A 280 15.36 0.58 12.41
N TYR A 281 14.30 1.36 12.28
CA TYR A 281 13.57 1.53 11.01
C TYR A 281 14.48 1.83 9.80
N PRO A 282 15.45 2.76 9.84
CA PRO A 282 16.26 3.05 8.67
C PRO A 282 17.04 1.84 8.16
N LYS A 283 17.54 1.01 9.08
CA LYS A 283 18.24 -0.22 8.73
C LYS A 283 17.31 -1.27 8.13
N LEU A 284 16.13 -1.46 8.74
CA LEU A 284 15.13 -2.39 8.21
C LEU A 284 14.64 -1.96 6.81
N ALA A 285 14.33 -0.69 6.62
CA ALA A 285 13.93 -0.15 5.31
C ALA A 285 15.00 -0.40 4.24
N GLN A 286 16.29 -0.24 4.60
CA GLN A 286 17.39 -0.56 3.71
C GLN A 286 17.42 -2.04 3.30
N LEU A 287 17.15 -2.95 4.23
CA LEU A 287 17.10 -4.38 3.96
C LEU A 287 15.94 -4.72 3.01
N TRP A 288 14.79 -4.12 3.23
CA TRP A 288 13.61 -4.32 2.39
C TRP A 288 13.90 -3.99 0.92
N TRP A 289 14.27 -2.76 0.60
CA TRP A 289 14.44 -2.39 -0.79
C TRP A 289 15.59 -3.13 -1.49
N LYS A 290 16.66 -3.47 -0.76
CA LYS A 290 17.77 -4.24 -1.32
C LYS A 290 17.36 -5.66 -1.70
N ASN A 291 16.67 -6.35 -0.79
CA ASN A 291 16.27 -7.73 -1.03
C ASN A 291 15.13 -7.84 -2.05
N VAL A 292 14.09 -7.01 -1.93
CA VAL A 292 13.01 -6.96 -2.91
C VAL A 292 13.54 -6.68 -4.32
N ALA A 293 14.49 -5.75 -4.45
CA ALA A 293 15.10 -5.45 -5.75
C ALA A 293 15.79 -6.66 -6.40
N THR A 294 16.42 -7.55 -5.63
CA THR A 294 17.06 -8.75 -6.21
C THR A 294 16.05 -9.70 -6.85
N ALA A 295 14.83 -9.76 -6.31
CA ALA A 295 13.75 -10.53 -6.93
C ALA A 295 13.15 -9.81 -8.16
N VAL A 296 12.97 -8.49 -8.07
CA VAL A 296 12.45 -7.68 -9.19
C VAL A 296 13.37 -7.76 -10.40
N THR A 297 14.68 -7.70 -10.19
CA THR A 297 15.69 -7.81 -11.27
C THR A 297 15.90 -9.26 -11.76
N GLY A 298 15.40 -10.26 -11.03
CA GLY A 298 15.60 -11.68 -11.35
C GLY A 298 16.96 -12.24 -10.90
N GLU A 299 17.72 -11.50 -10.11
CA GLU A 299 18.96 -11.96 -9.49
C GLU A 299 18.72 -13.12 -8.49
N LYS A 300 17.59 -13.04 -7.75
CA LYS A 300 17.12 -14.08 -6.83
C LYS A 300 15.67 -14.45 -7.14
N THR A 301 15.28 -15.66 -6.77
CA THR A 301 13.86 -16.02 -6.72
C THR A 301 13.16 -15.21 -5.62
N PRO A 302 11.83 -14.98 -5.70
CA PRO A 302 11.09 -14.34 -4.61
C PRO A 302 11.30 -15.03 -3.25
N GLN A 303 11.32 -16.36 -3.21
CA GLN A 303 11.59 -17.12 -1.99
C GLN A 303 12.98 -16.78 -1.41
N ALA A 304 14.03 -16.91 -2.24
CA ALA A 304 15.40 -16.64 -1.79
C ALA A 304 15.61 -15.17 -1.34
N ALA A 305 14.93 -14.22 -1.98
CA ALA A 305 14.98 -12.81 -1.58
C ALA A 305 14.32 -12.58 -0.22
N MET A 306 13.14 -13.18 0.02
CA MET A 306 12.42 -13.04 1.29
C MET A 306 13.10 -13.81 2.42
N ASP A 307 13.70 -14.97 2.15
CA ASP A 307 14.49 -15.72 3.15
C ASP A 307 15.70 -14.91 3.60
N ASN A 308 16.42 -14.32 2.66
CA ASN A 308 17.56 -13.45 2.97
C ASN A 308 17.13 -12.22 3.78
N LEU A 309 16.03 -11.58 3.37
CA LEU A 309 15.46 -10.44 4.08
C LEU A 309 15.13 -10.78 5.55
N ALA A 310 14.40 -11.87 5.76
CA ALA A 310 13.97 -12.29 7.09
C ALA A 310 15.16 -12.61 8.00
N GLU A 311 16.18 -13.30 7.49
CA GLU A 311 17.40 -13.58 8.25
C GLU A 311 18.18 -12.31 8.60
N GLU A 312 18.34 -11.39 7.66
CA GLU A 312 19.00 -10.10 7.92
C GLU A 312 18.24 -9.25 8.96
N MET A 313 16.90 -9.27 8.93
CA MET A 313 16.06 -8.61 9.93
C MET A 313 16.23 -9.24 11.31
N ASP A 314 16.23 -10.57 11.40
CA ASP A 314 16.53 -11.30 12.65
C ASP A 314 17.92 -10.93 13.21
N GLN A 315 18.93 -10.76 12.36
CA GLN A 315 20.26 -10.31 12.77
C GLN A 315 20.26 -8.89 13.34
N VAL A 316 19.49 -7.96 12.74
CA VAL A 316 19.31 -6.60 13.29
C VAL A 316 18.68 -6.69 14.68
N MET A 317 17.60 -7.46 14.83
CA MET A 317 16.94 -7.64 16.13
C MET A 317 17.86 -8.30 17.18
N ALA A 318 18.66 -9.31 16.79
CA ALA A 318 19.65 -9.91 17.66
C ALA A 318 20.70 -8.90 18.15
N ARG A 319 21.13 -7.98 17.28
CA ARG A 319 22.03 -6.90 17.66
C ARG A 319 21.40 -5.95 18.68
N LEU A 320 20.15 -5.53 18.43
CA LEU A 320 19.40 -4.65 19.34
C LEU A 320 19.14 -5.32 20.69
N GLN A 321 18.86 -6.62 20.72
CA GLN A 321 18.72 -7.40 21.94
C GLN A 321 20.01 -7.37 22.78
N ARG A 322 21.17 -7.58 22.15
CA ARG A 322 22.48 -7.51 22.84
C ARG A 322 22.84 -6.09 23.31
N ALA A 323 22.35 -5.07 22.63
CA ALA A 323 22.58 -3.68 23.01
C ALA A 323 21.79 -3.24 24.25
N GLY A 324 20.90 -4.07 24.78
CA GLY A 324 20.20 -3.81 26.03
C GLY A 324 19.21 -2.66 25.96
N MET A 325 18.51 -2.49 24.85
CA MET A 325 17.45 -1.50 24.73
C MET A 325 16.36 -1.73 25.80
N THR A 326 15.82 -0.65 26.34
CA THR A 326 14.91 -0.73 27.49
C THR A 326 13.43 -0.84 27.12
N ASN A 327 13.00 -0.19 26.04
CA ASN A 327 11.59 -0.17 25.65
C ASN A 327 11.35 -1.07 24.44
N CYS A 328 10.45 -2.05 24.59
CA CYS A 328 10.12 -3.01 23.53
C CYS A 328 11.36 -3.66 22.87
N ALA A 329 12.40 -3.90 23.68
CA ALA A 329 13.63 -4.50 23.19
C ALA A 329 13.34 -5.85 22.53
N PRO A 330 13.90 -6.15 21.35
CA PRO A 330 13.72 -7.44 20.72
C PRO A 330 14.15 -8.58 21.63
N LYS A 331 13.36 -9.65 21.68
CA LYS A 331 13.65 -10.89 22.39
C LYS A 331 13.37 -12.07 21.48
N LEU A 332 14.35 -12.43 20.68
CA LEU A 332 14.17 -13.42 19.62
C LEU A 332 13.77 -14.79 20.16
N ASN A 333 12.73 -15.37 19.56
CA ASN A 333 12.40 -16.78 19.74
C ASN A 333 13.56 -17.66 19.26
N PRO A 334 13.77 -18.85 19.88
CA PRO A 334 14.64 -19.87 19.31
C PRO A 334 14.19 -20.23 17.89
N LYS A 335 15.14 -20.49 16.99
CA LYS A 335 14.81 -21.07 15.68
C LYS A 335 14.20 -22.46 15.88
N SER A 336 13.14 -22.74 15.15
CA SER A 336 12.47 -24.04 15.13
C SER A 336 12.05 -24.37 13.70
N ASP A 337 11.59 -25.60 13.49
CA ASP A 337 11.07 -26.01 12.18
C ASP A 337 9.95 -25.04 11.75
N PRO A 338 10.05 -24.43 10.57
CA PRO A 338 9.00 -23.59 10.01
C PRO A 338 7.61 -24.24 10.01
N ALA A 339 7.53 -25.55 9.79
CA ALA A 339 6.28 -26.29 9.78
C ALA A 339 5.49 -26.15 11.09
N LYS A 340 6.17 -26.02 12.24
CA LYS A 340 5.54 -25.78 13.53
C LYS A 340 4.70 -24.51 13.54
N TRP A 341 5.21 -23.44 12.94
CA TRP A 341 4.53 -22.15 12.87
C TRP A 341 3.50 -22.09 11.75
N LEU A 342 3.83 -22.66 10.59
CA LEU A 342 2.93 -22.68 9.42
C LEU A 342 1.72 -23.60 9.59
N SER A 343 1.77 -24.56 10.51
CA SER A 343 0.64 -25.43 10.85
C SER A 343 -0.30 -24.87 11.89
N THR A 344 0.03 -23.71 12.51
CA THR A 344 -0.89 -23.06 13.46
C THR A 344 -2.13 -22.56 12.74
N GLU A 345 -3.26 -22.58 13.45
CA GLU A 345 -4.48 -21.97 12.96
C GLU A 345 -4.21 -20.50 12.59
N HIS A 346 -4.75 -20.05 11.45
CA HIS A 346 -4.58 -18.70 10.91
C HIS A 346 -3.14 -18.29 10.52
N ALA A 347 -2.21 -19.23 10.39
CA ALA A 347 -0.87 -18.93 9.92
C ALA A 347 -0.91 -18.19 8.56
N PRO A 348 -0.02 -17.18 8.33
CA PRO A 348 0.03 -16.45 7.07
C PRO A 348 0.63 -17.31 5.96
N TRP A 349 -0.21 -18.06 5.30
CA TRP A 349 0.14 -18.92 4.17
C TRP A 349 -0.79 -18.66 2.98
N LYS A 350 -0.26 -18.85 1.79
CA LYS A 350 -1.00 -18.67 0.54
C LYS A 350 -1.91 -19.85 0.27
N LYS A 351 -3.14 -19.58 -0.19
CA LYS A 351 -3.97 -20.58 -0.84
C LYS A 351 -3.36 -21.01 -2.18
N LEU A 352 -3.66 -22.22 -2.62
CA LEU A 352 -3.19 -22.74 -3.92
C LEU A 352 -3.78 -21.92 -5.07
N ASP A 353 -3.11 -21.92 -6.24
CA ASP A 353 -3.56 -21.15 -7.39
C ASP A 353 -4.97 -21.54 -7.89
N ASN A 354 -5.33 -22.82 -7.77
CA ASN A 354 -6.65 -23.33 -8.08
C ASN A 354 -7.73 -22.87 -7.08
N GLU A 355 -7.34 -22.26 -5.98
CA GLU A 355 -8.21 -21.69 -4.97
C GLU A 355 -8.45 -20.18 -5.16
N LYS A 356 -7.98 -19.62 -6.30
CA LYS A 356 -8.22 -18.19 -6.61
C LYS A 356 -9.72 -17.91 -6.52
N PRO A 357 -10.15 -17.04 -5.58
CA PRO A 357 -11.56 -16.70 -5.45
C PRO A 357 -12.09 -15.99 -6.69
N LYS A 358 -13.39 -16.07 -6.92
CA LYS A 358 -14.05 -15.25 -7.93
C LYS A 358 -13.82 -13.77 -7.63
N GLY A 359 -13.55 -12.98 -8.67
CA GLY A 359 -13.44 -11.55 -8.55
C GLY A 359 -14.75 -10.91 -8.09
N GLU A 360 -14.63 -9.89 -7.25
CA GLU A 360 -15.75 -9.11 -6.72
C GLU A 360 -15.50 -7.64 -6.98
N THR A 361 -16.52 -6.95 -7.50
CA THR A 361 -16.48 -5.52 -7.79
C THR A 361 -17.70 -4.81 -7.23
N ILE A 362 -17.58 -3.52 -7.01
CA ILE A 362 -18.67 -2.62 -6.66
C ILE A 362 -18.78 -1.51 -7.70
N ALA A 363 -20.00 -1.13 -8.07
CA ALA A 363 -20.22 0.03 -8.91
C ALA A 363 -19.78 1.30 -8.14
N TYR A 364 -19.09 2.21 -8.83
CA TYR A 364 -18.49 3.38 -8.20
C TYR A 364 -19.51 4.32 -7.52
N ASP A 365 -20.66 4.51 -8.14
CA ASP A 365 -21.78 5.28 -7.57
C ASP A 365 -22.31 4.69 -6.26
N LYS A 366 -22.40 3.36 -6.18
CA LYS A 366 -22.76 2.65 -4.95
C LYS A 366 -21.70 2.83 -3.86
N LEU A 367 -20.43 2.82 -4.24
CA LEU A 367 -19.33 3.07 -3.29
C LEU A 367 -19.39 4.51 -2.74
N LEU A 368 -19.60 5.51 -3.60
CA LEU A 368 -19.78 6.90 -3.18
C LEU A 368 -21.00 7.08 -2.27
N GLN A 369 -22.09 6.39 -2.57
CA GLN A 369 -23.29 6.44 -1.74
C GLN A 369 -23.03 5.83 -0.36
N ALA A 370 -22.32 4.69 -0.30
CA ALA A 370 -21.94 4.08 0.96
C ALA A 370 -21.11 5.04 1.84
N TRP A 371 -20.14 5.76 1.23
CA TRP A 371 -19.35 6.74 1.96
C TRP A 371 -20.17 7.91 2.51
N LYS A 372 -21.14 8.42 1.74
CA LYS A 372 -22.07 9.47 2.20
C LYS A 372 -22.96 9.01 3.34
N GLU A 373 -23.27 7.73 3.37
CA GLU A 373 -24.07 7.09 4.44
C GLU A 373 -23.21 6.65 5.65
N GLY A 374 -21.92 6.96 5.67
CA GLY A 374 -21.02 6.59 6.77
C GLY A 374 -20.65 5.11 6.79
N ARG A 375 -20.76 4.40 5.67
CA ARG A 375 -20.31 3.01 5.51
C ARG A 375 -18.96 2.95 4.81
N VAL A 376 -18.23 1.85 5.03
CA VAL A 376 -16.92 1.61 4.38
C VAL A 376 -17.09 1.23 2.92
N ARG A 377 -18.07 0.39 2.64
CA ARG A 377 -18.48 -0.10 1.30
C ARG A 377 -19.96 -0.36 1.25
#